data_62f0409cc4ed2b56aa21eb417eb7de12
#
_entry.id   62f0409cc4ed2b56aa21eb417eb7de12
#
_cell.length_a   1.000
_cell.length_b   1.000
_cell.length_c   1.000
_cell.angle_alpha   90.00
_cell.angle_beta   90.00
_cell.angle_gamma   90.00
#
_symmetry.space_group_name_H-M   'P 1'
#
loop_
_entity.id
_entity.type
_entity.pdbx_description
1 polymer ?
#
loop_
_entity_poly.entity_id
_entity_poly.type
_entity_poly.pdbx_seq_one_letter_code
_entity_poly.pdbx_strand_id
1 'polypeptide(L)'
;PQGALVADALNLPFVYVRSTPKDHGLENLIEGELRPGMKVVVVEDLISTGGSSLKAVEAIRRDGCEVIGMVAAYTYGFPIAEKAFKDAKVPLVTLTNYEAVMEVALRTGYIEEEDVLTLNEWRKDPAHWEAGK
;
A
#
# COMPACT_ATOMS: atom_id res chain seq x y z
N PRO A 1 -7.02 7.44 -7.18
CA PRO A 1 -6.75 8.19 -8.43
C PRO A 1 -5.60 7.61 -9.25
N GLN A 2 -4.47 7.23 -8.65
CA GLN A 2 -3.30 6.70 -9.35
C GLN A 2 -3.63 5.43 -10.15
N GLY A 3 -4.42 4.52 -9.57
CA GLY A 3 -4.83 3.28 -10.25
C GLY A 3 -5.59 3.54 -11.54
N ALA A 4 -6.49 4.53 -11.55
CA ALA A 4 -7.23 4.91 -12.75
C ALA A 4 -6.30 5.46 -13.85
N LEU A 5 -5.34 6.30 -13.48
CA LEU A 5 -4.35 6.84 -14.43
C LEU A 5 -3.45 5.75 -15.01
N VAL A 6 -3.02 4.80 -14.17
CA VAL A 6 -2.22 3.65 -14.64
C VAL A 6 -3.03 2.78 -15.60
N ALA A 7 -4.28 2.47 -15.25
CA ALA A 7 -5.15 1.67 -16.10
C ALA A 7 -5.40 2.35 -17.46
N ASP A 8 -5.66 3.65 -17.45
CA ASP A 8 -5.83 4.45 -18.67
C ASP A 8 -4.57 4.43 -19.54
N ALA A 9 -3.41 4.70 -18.96
CA ALA A 9 -2.13 4.70 -19.67
C ALA A 9 -1.79 3.33 -20.29
N LEU A 10 -2.23 2.23 -19.67
CA LEU A 10 -2.01 0.86 -20.14
C LEU A 10 -3.17 0.33 -20.99
N ASN A 11 -4.24 1.11 -21.16
CA ASN A 11 -5.48 0.69 -21.82
C ASN A 11 -6.05 -0.60 -21.21
N LEU A 12 -6.11 -0.67 -19.88
CA LEU A 12 -6.62 -1.80 -19.12
C LEU A 12 -7.89 -1.44 -18.36
N PRO A 13 -8.76 -2.41 -18.08
CA PRO A 13 -9.90 -2.20 -17.19
C PRO A 13 -9.47 -1.77 -15.80
N PHE A 14 -10.33 -1.00 -15.13
CA PHE A 14 -10.10 -0.51 -13.78
C PHE A 14 -11.30 -0.81 -12.88
N VAL A 15 -11.00 -1.23 -11.65
CA VAL A 15 -11.98 -1.31 -10.55
C VAL A 15 -11.45 -0.57 -9.33
N TYR A 16 -12.34 -0.05 -8.52
CA TYR A 16 -12.02 0.63 -7.28
C TYR A 16 -12.47 -0.21 -6.09
N VAL A 17 -11.56 -0.48 -5.15
CA VAL A 17 -11.87 -1.16 -3.90
C VAL A 17 -12.02 -0.14 -2.79
N ARG A 18 -13.20 -0.11 -2.17
CA ARG A 18 -13.54 0.82 -1.09
C ARG A 18 -12.93 0.37 0.23
N SER A 19 -12.64 1.32 1.11
CA SER A 19 -12.18 1.03 2.47
C SER A 19 -13.29 0.54 3.39
N THR A 20 -14.56 0.92 3.10
CA THR A 20 -15.75 0.53 3.86
C THR A 20 -16.87 0.10 2.93
N PRO A 21 -17.71 -0.90 3.33
CA PRO A 21 -18.91 -1.26 2.60
C PRO A 21 -19.89 -0.08 2.43
N LYS A 22 -20.70 -0.11 1.38
CA LYS A 22 -21.87 0.78 1.29
C LYS A 22 -22.87 0.42 2.38
N ASP A 23 -23.42 1.43 3.07
CA ASP A 23 -24.58 1.27 3.93
C ASP A 23 -25.71 0.64 3.12
N HIS A 24 -26.39 -0.33 3.70
CA HIS A 24 -27.48 -1.15 3.18
C HIS A 24 -27.09 -2.50 2.52
N GLY A 25 -26.53 -3.37 3.33
CA GLY A 25 -26.83 -4.81 3.21
C GLY A 25 -26.11 -5.63 2.15
N LEU A 26 -25.19 -5.09 1.39
CA LEU A 26 -24.31 -5.88 0.52
C LEU A 26 -22.86 -5.54 0.80
N GLU A 27 -22.09 -6.55 1.13
CA GLU A 27 -20.65 -6.50 1.41
C GLU A 27 -19.80 -6.15 0.18
N ASN A 28 -20.35 -5.37 -0.77
CA ASN A 28 -19.63 -5.06 -1.99
C ASN A 28 -18.68 -3.89 -1.76
N LEU A 29 -17.40 -4.24 -1.59
CA LEU A 29 -16.30 -3.28 -1.51
C LEU A 29 -15.80 -2.84 -2.88
N ILE A 30 -16.19 -3.52 -3.97
CA ILE A 30 -15.64 -3.32 -5.31
C ILE A 30 -16.62 -2.55 -6.18
N GLU A 31 -16.17 -1.43 -6.71
CA GLU A 31 -16.87 -0.62 -7.71
C GLU A 31 -16.27 -0.87 -9.09
N GLY A 32 -17.09 -1.22 -10.05
CA GLY A 32 -16.68 -1.59 -11.40
C GLY A 32 -16.99 -3.05 -11.73
N GLU A 33 -16.58 -3.48 -12.90
CA GLU A 33 -16.80 -4.84 -13.38
C GLU A 33 -15.59 -5.72 -13.09
N LEU A 34 -15.77 -6.68 -12.19
CA LEU A 34 -14.79 -7.70 -11.88
C LEU A 34 -15.45 -9.08 -12.07
N ARG A 35 -14.80 -9.93 -12.89
CA ARG A 35 -15.31 -11.27 -13.19
C ARG A 35 -14.37 -12.33 -12.64
N PRO A 36 -14.90 -13.45 -12.10
CA PRO A 36 -14.08 -14.57 -11.63
C PRO A 36 -13.08 -15.04 -12.70
N GLY A 37 -11.86 -15.36 -12.26
CA GLY A 37 -10.76 -15.76 -13.13
C GLY A 37 -9.92 -14.63 -13.70
N MET A 38 -10.31 -13.38 -13.51
CA MET A 38 -9.46 -12.24 -13.91
C MET A 38 -8.19 -12.18 -13.08
N LYS A 39 -7.09 -11.77 -13.73
CA LYS A 39 -5.81 -11.44 -13.09
C LYS A 39 -5.75 -9.95 -12.79
N VAL A 40 -5.42 -9.62 -11.56
CA VAL A 40 -5.48 -8.24 -11.05
C VAL A 40 -4.14 -7.84 -10.45
N VAL A 41 -3.70 -6.63 -10.77
CA VAL A 41 -2.64 -5.92 -10.06
C VAL A 41 -3.29 -4.83 -9.22
N VAL A 42 -2.96 -4.77 -7.93
CA VAL A 42 -3.41 -3.71 -7.04
C VAL A 42 -2.44 -2.53 -7.11
N VAL A 43 -2.96 -1.33 -7.28
CA VAL A 43 -2.19 -0.08 -7.26
C VAL A 43 -2.51 0.68 -6.00
N GLU A 44 -1.46 0.98 -5.23
CA GLU A 44 -1.55 1.67 -3.93
C GLU A 44 -0.63 2.89 -3.92
N ASP A 45 -0.89 3.87 -3.08
CA ASP A 45 -0.01 5.01 -2.89
C ASP A 45 1.09 4.71 -1.86
N LEU A 46 0.72 4.21 -0.70
CA LEU A 46 1.61 4.05 0.44
C LEU A 46 1.34 2.75 1.20
N ILE A 47 2.42 2.03 1.53
CA ILE A 47 2.38 0.87 2.41
C ILE A 47 2.96 1.25 3.78
N SER A 48 2.12 1.22 4.79
CA SER A 48 2.48 1.33 6.20
C SER A 48 2.57 -0.07 6.83
N THR A 49 1.52 -0.53 7.51
CA THR A 49 1.43 -1.89 8.05
C THR A 49 0.93 -2.91 7.02
N GLY A 50 0.36 -2.45 5.92
CA GLY A 50 -0.21 -3.28 4.86
C GLY A 50 -1.64 -3.75 5.09
N GLY A 51 -2.26 -3.42 6.22
CA GLY A 51 -3.57 -3.95 6.59
C GLY A 51 -4.68 -3.55 5.63
N SER A 52 -4.82 -2.27 5.27
CA SER A 52 -5.85 -1.79 4.35
C SER A 52 -5.64 -2.33 2.93
N SER A 53 -4.39 -2.36 2.47
CA SER A 53 -4.02 -2.86 1.15
C SER A 53 -4.33 -4.35 1.01
N LEU A 54 -4.04 -5.15 2.04
CA LEU A 54 -4.33 -6.58 2.03
C LEU A 54 -5.82 -6.90 2.17
N LYS A 55 -6.61 -6.04 2.82
CA LYS A 55 -8.09 -6.15 2.79
C LYS A 55 -8.63 -6.01 1.37
N ALA A 56 -8.07 -5.13 0.57
CA ALA A 56 -8.42 -5.02 -0.86
C ALA A 56 -8.09 -6.30 -1.62
N VAL A 57 -6.93 -6.90 -1.37
CA VAL A 57 -6.55 -8.21 -1.95
C VAL A 57 -7.55 -9.30 -1.57
N GLU A 58 -7.95 -9.37 -0.31
CA GLU A 58 -8.93 -10.35 0.17
C GLU A 58 -10.29 -10.17 -0.53
N ALA A 59 -10.77 -8.94 -0.68
CA ALA A 59 -12.02 -8.64 -1.38
C ALA A 59 -11.97 -9.11 -2.84
N ILE A 60 -10.88 -8.85 -3.55
CA ILE A 60 -10.69 -9.26 -4.95
C ILE A 60 -10.63 -10.78 -5.06
N ARG A 61 -9.91 -11.46 -4.17
CA ARG A 61 -9.83 -12.93 -4.14
C ARG A 61 -11.16 -13.59 -3.81
N ARG A 62 -11.96 -12.97 -2.93
CA ARG A 62 -13.32 -13.45 -2.59
C ARG A 62 -14.22 -13.45 -3.81
N ASP A 63 -14.07 -12.51 -4.73
CA ASP A 63 -14.82 -12.47 -5.98
C ASP A 63 -14.26 -13.44 -7.05
N GLY A 64 -13.35 -14.33 -6.67
CA GLY A 64 -12.82 -15.38 -7.54
C GLY A 64 -11.71 -14.93 -8.47
N CYS A 65 -11.09 -13.80 -8.22
CA CYS A 65 -10.00 -13.27 -9.04
C CYS A 65 -8.64 -13.61 -8.46
N GLU A 66 -7.63 -13.63 -9.32
CA GLU A 66 -6.24 -13.83 -8.96
C GLU A 66 -5.54 -12.48 -8.77
N VAL A 67 -5.01 -12.20 -7.58
CA VAL A 67 -4.13 -11.05 -7.36
C VAL A 67 -2.70 -11.48 -7.65
N ILE A 68 -2.14 -11.03 -8.75
CA ILE A 68 -0.79 -11.39 -9.20
C ILE A 68 0.30 -10.54 -8.56
N GLY A 69 -0.05 -9.39 -7.99
CA GLY A 69 0.88 -8.53 -7.29
C GLY A 69 0.27 -7.19 -6.91
N MET A 70 1.07 -6.40 -6.22
CA MET A 70 0.76 -5.03 -5.82
C MET A 70 1.92 -4.11 -6.17
N VAL A 71 1.59 -2.92 -6.68
CA VAL A 71 2.54 -1.83 -6.91
C VAL A 71 2.16 -0.67 -6.01
N ALA A 72 3.11 -0.13 -5.27
CA ALA A 72 2.90 1.07 -4.45
C ALA A 72 3.96 2.13 -4.78
N ALA A 73 3.61 3.40 -4.59
CA ALA A 73 4.58 4.46 -4.79
C ALA A 73 5.65 4.44 -3.69
N TYR A 74 5.25 4.20 -2.44
CA TYR A 74 6.13 4.30 -1.29
C TYR A 74 5.84 3.21 -0.24
N THR A 75 6.88 2.77 0.46
CA THR A 75 6.77 1.93 1.67
C THR A 75 7.68 2.42 2.79
N TYR A 76 7.18 2.35 4.02
CA TYR A 76 8.03 2.52 5.22
C TYR A 76 8.96 1.32 5.45
N GLY A 77 8.69 0.15 4.83
CA GLY A 77 9.48 -1.06 5.01
C GLY A 77 9.37 -1.65 6.41
N PHE A 78 8.22 -1.53 7.06
CA PHE A 78 8.03 -2.13 8.39
C PHE A 78 8.03 -3.66 8.30
N PRO A 79 8.72 -4.37 9.21
CA PRO A 79 8.77 -5.83 9.22
C PRO A 79 7.39 -6.48 9.28
N ILE A 80 6.42 -5.85 9.96
CA ILE A 80 5.04 -6.33 10.02
C ILE A 80 4.37 -6.34 8.64
N ALA A 81 4.65 -5.33 7.80
CA ALA A 81 4.13 -5.28 6.44
C ALA A 81 4.77 -6.34 5.56
N GLU A 82 6.10 -6.48 5.62
CA GLU A 82 6.83 -7.50 4.85
C GLU A 82 6.31 -8.90 5.16
N LYS A 83 6.14 -9.21 6.45
CA LYS A 83 5.58 -10.48 6.88
C LYS A 83 4.15 -10.67 6.37
N ALA A 84 3.30 -9.67 6.50
CA ALA A 84 1.89 -9.75 6.07
C ALA A 84 1.76 -10.00 4.56
N PHE A 85 2.54 -9.31 3.73
CA PHE A 85 2.56 -9.53 2.27
C PHE A 85 3.09 -10.91 1.90
N LYS A 86 4.12 -11.39 2.60
CA LYS A 86 4.67 -12.75 2.40
C LYS A 86 3.63 -13.81 2.77
N ASP A 87 2.98 -13.68 3.92
CA ASP A 87 1.96 -14.61 4.41
C ASP A 87 0.73 -14.63 3.47
N ALA A 88 0.35 -13.46 2.95
CA ALA A 88 -0.73 -13.33 1.98
C ALA A 88 -0.33 -13.77 0.55
N LYS A 89 0.95 -14.09 0.31
CA LYS A 89 1.49 -14.44 -1.00
C LYS A 89 1.19 -13.39 -2.07
N VAL A 90 1.42 -12.12 -1.73
CA VAL A 90 1.28 -10.98 -2.63
C VAL A 90 2.67 -10.39 -2.89
N PRO A 91 3.22 -10.53 -4.11
CA PRO A 91 4.42 -9.81 -4.51
C PRO A 91 4.18 -8.30 -4.43
N LEU A 92 5.06 -7.57 -3.76
CA LEU A 92 5.00 -6.12 -3.64
C LEU A 92 6.20 -5.48 -4.35
N VAL A 93 5.92 -4.55 -5.24
CA VAL A 93 6.91 -3.69 -5.89
C VAL A 93 6.63 -2.24 -5.49
N THR A 94 7.64 -1.50 -5.05
CA THR A 94 7.50 -0.09 -4.69
C THR A 94 8.46 0.77 -5.51
N LEU A 95 8.05 2.00 -5.82
CA LEU A 95 8.88 2.95 -6.55
C LEU A 95 10.00 3.52 -5.68
N THR A 96 9.69 3.73 -4.39
CA THR A 96 10.66 4.20 -3.39
C THR A 96 10.33 3.68 -2.01
N ASN A 97 11.23 3.94 -1.06
CA ASN A 97 11.12 3.46 0.32
C ASN A 97 11.66 4.51 1.31
N TYR A 98 11.53 4.23 2.59
CA TYR A 98 11.95 5.11 3.67
C TYR A 98 13.44 5.49 3.57
N GLU A 99 14.31 4.53 3.35
CA GLU A 99 15.77 4.75 3.29
C GLU A 99 16.14 5.70 2.16
N ALA A 100 15.61 5.48 0.96
CA ALA A 100 15.88 6.32 -0.19
C ALA A 100 15.37 7.76 0.01
N VAL A 101 14.19 7.92 0.61
CA VAL A 101 13.63 9.26 0.92
C VAL A 101 14.50 9.97 1.95
N MET A 102 14.93 9.28 3.01
CA MET A 102 15.80 9.85 4.05
C MET A 102 17.14 10.29 3.47
N GLU A 103 17.77 9.48 2.62
CA GLU A 103 19.03 9.81 1.96
C GLU A 103 18.91 11.07 1.13
N VAL A 104 17.86 11.18 0.31
CA VAL A 104 17.65 12.36 -0.55
C VAL A 104 17.31 13.60 0.29
N ALA A 105 16.47 13.47 1.30
CA ALA A 105 16.08 14.57 2.18
C ALA A 105 17.29 15.16 2.91
N LEU A 106 18.18 14.30 3.42
CA LEU A 106 19.42 14.73 4.05
C LEU A 106 20.36 15.43 3.05
N ARG A 107 20.58 14.81 1.88
CA ARG A 107 21.45 15.35 0.84
C ARG A 107 20.98 16.71 0.31
N THR A 108 19.67 16.94 0.26
CA THR A 108 19.09 18.20 -0.23
C THR A 108 18.87 19.24 0.87
N GLY A 109 19.25 18.94 2.11
CA GLY A 109 19.05 19.84 3.25
C GLY A 109 17.60 20.02 3.67
N TYR A 110 16.71 19.10 3.29
CA TYR A 110 15.32 19.09 3.73
C TYR A 110 15.18 18.69 5.19
N ILE A 111 16.09 17.84 5.67
CA ILE A 111 16.25 17.42 7.07
C ILE A 111 17.72 17.53 7.46
N GLU A 112 17.99 17.64 8.76
CA GLU A 112 19.32 17.65 9.37
C GLU A 112 19.68 16.26 9.92
N GLU A 113 20.97 16.03 10.26
CA GLU A 113 21.41 14.76 10.84
C GLU A 113 20.71 14.41 12.15
N GLU A 114 20.36 15.41 12.95
CA GLU A 114 19.62 15.23 14.18
C GLU A 114 18.20 14.69 13.93
N ASP A 115 17.56 15.14 12.85
CA ASP A 115 16.23 14.66 12.44
C ASP A 115 16.29 13.19 12.05
N VAL A 116 17.39 12.74 11.40
CA VAL A 116 17.57 11.34 11.02
C VAL A 116 17.54 10.42 12.23
N LEU A 117 18.22 10.82 13.32
CA LEU A 117 18.21 10.06 14.57
C LEU A 117 16.81 9.94 15.14
N THR A 118 16.09 11.06 15.21
CA THR A 118 14.71 11.13 15.72
C THR A 118 13.75 10.27 14.86
N LEU A 119 13.85 10.37 13.53
CA LEU A 119 13.03 9.62 12.62
C LEU A 119 13.32 8.11 12.65
N ASN A 120 14.57 7.73 12.84
CA ASN A 120 14.95 6.33 13.01
C ASN A 120 14.41 5.73 14.32
N GLU A 121 14.39 6.51 15.39
CA GLU A 121 13.75 6.08 16.65
C GLU A 121 12.24 5.94 16.48
N TRP A 122 11.57 6.91 15.81
CA TRP A 122 10.16 6.81 15.48
C TRP A 122 9.84 5.54 14.68
N ARG A 123 10.66 5.21 13.68
CA ARG A 123 10.43 4.06 12.80
C ARG A 123 10.49 2.72 13.52
N LYS A 124 11.20 2.62 14.64
CA LYS A 124 11.29 1.38 15.43
C LYS A 124 9.95 0.97 16.02
N ASP A 125 9.18 1.97 16.49
CA ASP A 125 7.85 1.75 17.08
C ASP A 125 6.94 2.97 16.88
N PRO A 126 6.41 3.17 15.65
CA PRO A 126 5.59 4.34 15.35
C PRO A 126 4.29 4.39 16.14
N ALA A 127 3.76 3.22 16.54
CA ALA A 127 2.49 3.13 17.24
C ALA A 127 2.58 3.68 18.68
N HIS A 128 3.74 3.65 19.29
CA HIS A 128 3.98 4.10 20.65
C HIS A 128 4.90 5.32 20.72
N TRP A 129 5.08 6.01 19.60
CA TRP A 129 5.90 7.21 19.54
C TRP A 129 5.25 8.35 20.32
N GLU A 130 5.99 8.87 21.31
CA GLU A 130 5.63 10.07 22.07
C GLU A 130 6.57 11.21 21.67
N ALA A 131 6.06 12.13 20.87
CA ALA A 131 6.80 13.35 20.54
C ALA A 131 7.02 14.21 21.78
N GLY A 132 8.29 14.44 22.16
CA GLY A 132 8.64 15.42 23.19
C GLY A 132 8.91 14.86 24.57
N LYS A 133 9.30 13.60 24.70
CA LYS A 133 10.03 13.11 25.88
C LYS A 133 11.53 13.18 25.71
#